data_4eaffe4c17a27a5b8f24831949e556bb
#
_entry.id   4eaffe4c17a27a5b8f24831949e556bb
#
_cell.length_a   1.000
_cell.length_b   1.000
_cell.length_c   1.000
_cell.angle_alpha   90.00
_cell.angle_beta   90.00
_cell.angle_gamma   90.00
#
_symmetry.space_group_name_H-M   'P 1'
#
loop_
_entity.id
_entity.type
_entity.pdbx_description
1 polymer ?
#
loop_
_entity_poly.entity_id
_entity_poly.type
_entity_poly.pdbx_seq_one_letter_code
_entity_poly.pdbx_strand_id
1 'polypeptide(L)'
;MNQASSVFSSNRERRLWTWVLIVVVTIFATLELTATLVGQVDEGLLALAFLLCLIMVGLTIVTQGLAVRPGGVEIGVTGGIIAVYVLLGVRMAIPERSHLMEYGVLAVLVYEAIHERLANERHVPFPNLFAFLIPSAIGVLDESIQAILPNRTFDWQDIIFNVLAALAAILGMMVMRWARTRAKPATP
;
A
#
# COMPACT_ATOMS: atom_id res chain seq x y z
N MET A 1 -26.00 12.67 -27.47
CA MET A 1 -25.47 11.34 -27.12
C MET A 1 -25.18 11.34 -25.65
N ASN A 2 -25.98 10.61 -24.84
CA ASN A 2 -25.81 10.48 -23.40
C ASN A 2 -24.50 9.75 -23.11
N GLN A 3 -23.47 10.47 -22.67
CA GLN A 3 -22.39 9.84 -21.92
C GLN A 3 -22.98 9.44 -20.57
N ALA A 4 -23.42 8.20 -20.45
CA ALA A 4 -23.70 7.61 -19.16
C ALA A 4 -22.45 7.86 -18.30
N SER A 5 -22.63 8.57 -17.18
CA SER A 5 -21.55 8.92 -16.26
C SER A 5 -20.94 7.62 -15.76
N SER A 6 -19.85 7.18 -16.39
CA SER A 6 -19.14 5.99 -15.93
C SER A 6 -18.68 6.26 -14.50
N VAL A 7 -18.88 5.31 -13.58
CA VAL A 7 -18.48 5.39 -12.17
C VAL A 7 -16.98 5.69 -12.08
N PHE A 8 -16.20 5.17 -13.01
CA PHE A 8 -14.75 5.38 -13.10
C PHE A 8 -14.40 6.42 -14.16
N SER A 9 -13.42 7.26 -13.89
CA SER A 9 -12.95 8.29 -14.82
C SER A 9 -12.07 7.72 -15.94
N SER A 10 -11.39 6.58 -15.68
CA SER A 10 -10.51 5.93 -16.65
C SER A 10 -10.47 4.40 -16.48
N ASN A 11 -9.97 3.70 -17.50
CA ASN A 11 -9.67 2.26 -17.39
C ASN A 11 -8.56 1.96 -16.37
N ARG A 12 -7.64 2.91 -16.15
CA ARG A 12 -6.58 2.79 -15.14
C ARG A 12 -7.18 2.89 -13.75
N GLU A 13 -8.06 3.86 -13.49
CA GLU A 13 -8.78 3.97 -12.22
C GLU A 13 -9.55 2.68 -11.90
N ARG A 14 -10.31 2.15 -12.86
CA ARG A 14 -11.03 0.89 -12.69
C ARG A 14 -10.11 -0.27 -12.29
N ARG A 15 -8.96 -0.43 -12.97
CA ARG A 15 -7.98 -1.47 -12.64
C ARG A 15 -7.40 -1.28 -11.23
N LEU A 16 -7.10 -0.06 -10.83
CA LEU A 16 -6.57 0.23 -9.50
C LEU A 16 -7.59 -0.14 -8.41
N TRP A 17 -8.87 0.24 -8.57
CA TRP A 17 -9.92 -0.17 -7.64
C TRP A 17 -10.18 -1.68 -7.65
N THR A 18 -10.00 -2.34 -8.79
CA THR A 18 -10.05 -3.82 -8.85
C THR A 18 -8.92 -4.43 -8.03
N TRP A 19 -7.70 -3.90 -8.12
CA TRP A 19 -6.58 -4.36 -7.29
C TRP A 19 -6.80 -4.06 -5.81
N VAL A 20 -7.34 -2.89 -5.45
CA VAL A 20 -7.76 -2.59 -4.07
C VAL A 20 -8.70 -3.67 -3.54
N LEU A 21 -9.74 -4.01 -4.31
CA LEU A 21 -10.70 -5.05 -3.93
C LEU A 21 -10.01 -6.42 -3.78
N ILE A 22 -9.14 -6.81 -4.71
CA ILE A 22 -8.38 -8.07 -4.64
C ILE A 22 -7.54 -8.11 -3.35
N VAL A 23 -6.80 -7.05 -3.04
CA VAL A 23 -5.98 -6.98 -1.82
C VAL A 23 -6.86 -7.09 -0.57
N VAL A 24 -7.96 -6.35 -0.50
CA VAL A 24 -8.90 -6.42 0.64
C VAL A 24 -9.47 -7.83 0.81
N VAL A 25 -9.93 -8.45 -0.27
CA VAL A 25 -10.43 -9.83 -0.23
C VAL A 25 -9.32 -10.79 0.21
N THR A 26 -8.09 -10.61 -0.24
CA THR A 26 -6.95 -11.45 0.15
C THR A 26 -6.66 -11.30 1.64
N ILE A 27 -6.60 -10.07 2.18
CA ILE A 27 -6.40 -9.81 3.60
C ILE A 27 -7.44 -10.61 4.42
N PHE A 28 -8.72 -10.43 4.13
CA PHE A 28 -9.78 -11.12 4.89
C PHE A 28 -9.82 -12.64 4.67
N ALA A 29 -9.51 -13.12 3.47
CA ALA A 29 -9.48 -14.56 3.18
C ALA A 29 -8.30 -15.28 3.86
N THR A 30 -7.21 -14.57 4.14
CA THR A 30 -6.00 -15.15 4.77
C THR A 30 -6.01 -15.07 6.29
N LEU A 31 -7.00 -14.42 6.92
CA LEU A 31 -7.08 -14.29 8.38
C LEU A 31 -6.97 -15.63 9.13
N GLU A 32 -7.75 -16.62 8.73
CA GLU A 32 -7.70 -17.96 9.36
C GLU A 32 -6.49 -18.78 8.86
N LEU A 33 -6.10 -18.60 7.59
CA LEU A 33 -5.01 -19.36 6.99
C LEU A 33 -3.67 -19.06 7.65
N THR A 34 -3.41 -17.81 7.99
CA THR A 34 -2.18 -17.39 8.66
C THR A 34 -2.06 -18.03 10.05
N ALA A 35 -3.15 -18.07 10.84
CA ALA A 35 -3.15 -18.71 12.15
C ALA A 35 -2.84 -20.22 12.08
N THR A 36 -3.30 -20.89 11.01
CA THR A 36 -3.08 -22.33 10.82
C THR A 36 -1.67 -22.63 10.29
N LEU A 37 -1.13 -21.77 9.42
CA LEU A 37 0.16 -21.98 8.76
C LEU A 37 1.36 -21.60 9.64
N VAL A 38 1.25 -20.58 10.49
CA VAL A 38 2.34 -20.11 11.37
C VAL A 38 2.84 -21.23 12.31
N GLY A 39 1.98 -22.20 12.68
CA GLY A 39 2.39 -23.35 13.48
C GLY A 39 2.94 -24.57 12.69
N GLN A 40 2.82 -24.56 11.36
CA GLN A 40 3.17 -25.72 10.51
C GLN A 40 4.30 -25.45 9.52
N VAL A 41 4.65 -24.19 9.26
CA VAL A 41 5.68 -23.80 8.30
C VAL A 41 6.93 -23.34 9.04
N ASP A 42 8.10 -23.74 8.55
CA ASP A 42 9.39 -23.32 9.08
C ASP A 42 9.52 -21.79 9.06
N GLU A 43 9.95 -21.22 10.19
CA GLU A 43 10.10 -19.77 10.35
C GLU A 43 11.06 -19.16 9.32
N GLY A 44 12.11 -19.88 8.93
CA GLY A 44 13.06 -19.45 7.90
C GLY A 44 12.41 -19.37 6.53
N LEU A 45 11.53 -20.31 6.19
CA LEU A 45 10.79 -20.31 4.93
C LEU A 45 9.78 -19.16 4.88
N LEU A 46 9.08 -18.88 5.99
CA LEU A 46 8.20 -17.71 6.11
C LEU A 46 9.00 -16.40 5.95
N ALA A 47 10.12 -16.26 6.66
CA ALA A 47 10.97 -15.08 6.55
C ALA A 47 11.49 -14.88 5.12
N LEU A 48 11.88 -15.95 4.42
CA LEU A 48 12.29 -15.90 3.01
C LEU A 48 11.14 -15.49 2.10
N ALA A 49 9.93 -16.02 2.30
CA ALA A 49 8.76 -15.67 1.52
C ALA A 49 8.41 -14.18 1.69
N PHE A 50 8.45 -13.65 2.93
CA PHE A 50 8.28 -12.23 3.20
C PHE A 50 9.36 -11.37 2.53
N LEU A 51 10.62 -11.78 2.59
CA LEU A 51 11.71 -11.07 1.94
C LEU A 51 11.51 -11.01 0.42
N LEU A 52 11.12 -12.11 -0.20
CA LEU A 52 10.82 -12.17 -1.64
C LEU A 52 9.63 -11.27 -2.01
N CYS A 53 8.57 -11.27 -1.21
CA CYS A 53 7.44 -10.36 -1.41
C CYS A 53 7.87 -8.88 -1.28
N LEU A 54 8.69 -8.55 -0.30
CA LEU A 54 9.22 -7.19 -0.12
C LEU A 54 10.07 -6.76 -1.32
N ILE A 55 10.94 -7.66 -1.82
CA ILE A 55 11.73 -7.43 -3.03
C ILE A 55 10.81 -7.23 -4.25
N MET A 56 9.79 -8.06 -4.42
CA MET A 56 8.83 -7.94 -5.52
C MET A 56 8.06 -6.61 -5.47
N VAL A 57 7.61 -6.20 -4.29
CA VAL A 57 6.96 -4.89 -4.10
C VAL A 57 7.93 -3.76 -4.41
N GLY A 58 9.15 -3.80 -3.87
CA GLY A 58 10.19 -2.82 -4.14
C GLY A 58 10.54 -2.75 -5.63
N LEU A 59 10.71 -3.90 -6.29
CA LEU A 59 10.98 -3.98 -7.72
C LEU A 59 9.82 -3.42 -8.55
N THR A 60 8.58 -3.67 -8.14
CA THR A 60 7.39 -3.12 -8.81
C THR A 60 7.34 -1.60 -8.69
N ILE A 61 7.61 -1.05 -7.51
CA ILE A 61 7.68 0.40 -7.29
C ILE A 61 8.80 1.02 -8.14
N VAL A 62 9.98 0.41 -8.14
CA VAL A 62 11.13 0.87 -8.92
C VAL A 62 10.85 0.81 -10.41
N THR A 63 10.33 -0.30 -10.94
CA THR A 63 10.05 -0.45 -12.37
C THR A 63 8.93 0.48 -12.84
N GLN A 64 7.90 0.71 -12.05
CA GLN A 64 6.85 1.67 -12.35
C GLN A 64 7.36 3.13 -12.28
N GLY A 65 8.32 3.41 -11.38
CA GLY A 65 8.96 4.73 -11.27
C GLY A 65 10.00 5.00 -12.36
N LEU A 66 10.72 3.98 -12.82
CA LEU A 66 11.80 4.11 -13.83
C LEU A 66 11.29 4.19 -15.29
N ALA A 67 9.99 4.06 -15.55
CA ALA A 67 9.41 4.15 -16.89
C ALA A 67 9.63 5.52 -17.59
N VAL A 68 9.98 6.55 -16.84
CA VAL A 68 10.34 7.89 -17.34
C VAL A 68 11.70 8.21 -16.72
N ARG A 69 12.75 8.46 -17.50
CA ARG A 69 14.13 8.78 -17.05
C ARG A 69 14.13 9.55 -15.71
N PRO A 70 14.37 8.89 -14.56
CA PRO A 70 14.27 9.53 -13.25
C PRO A 70 15.44 10.49 -13.05
N GLY A 71 15.16 11.66 -12.49
CA GLY A 71 16.21 12.60 -12.07
C GLY A 71 16.95 12.10 -10.82
N GLY A 72 18.15 12.60 -10.56
CA GLY A 72 18.95 12.19 -9.41
C GLY A 72 18.23 12.33 -8.06
N VAL A 73 17.40 13.36 -7.91
CA VAL A 73 16.56 13.56 -6.70
C VAL A 73 15.52 12.45 -6.56
N GLU A 74 14.89 12.04 -7.66
CA GLU A 74 13.89 10.96 -7.65
C GLU A 74 14.53 9.61 -7.29
N ILE A 75 15.70 9.32 -7.83
CA ILE A 75 16.49 8.13 -7.50
C ILE A 75 16.87 8.12 -6.01
N GLY A 76 17.37 9.25 -5.49
CA GLY A 76 17.77 9.37 -4.09
C GLY A 76 16.59 9.20 -3.13
N VAL A 77 15.45 9.82 -3.42
CA VAL A 77 14.21 9.67 -2.62
C VAL A 77 13.69 8.24 -2.67
N THR A 78 13.65 7.62 -3.86
CA THR A 78 13.21 6.22 -4.01
C THR A 78 14.11 5.28 -3.22
N GLY A 79 15.43 5.46 -3.31
CA GLY A 79 16.41 4.69 -2.53
C GLY A 79 16.22 4.87 -1.02
N GLY A 80 15.97 6.10 -0.57
CA GLY A 80 15.68 6.41 0.83
C GLY A 80 14.40 5.73 1.34
N ILE A 81 13.33 5.75 0.57
CA ILE A 81 12.06 5.06 0.91
C ILE A 81 12.29 3.55 1.02
N ILE A 82 12.96 2.94 0.03
CA ILE A 82 13.29 1.51 0.06
C ILE A 82 14.13 1.18 1.31
N ALA A 83 15.16 1.97 1.61
CA ALA A 83 16.01 1.75 2.77
C ALA A 83 15.20 1.80 4.10
N VAL A 84 14.26 2.75 4.23
CA VAL A 84 13.37 2.84 5.40
C VAL A 84 12.49 1.59 5.52
N TYR A 85 11.85 1.16 4.43
CA TYR A 85 10.99 -0.04 4.45
C TYR A 85 11.80 -1.32 4.77
N VAL A 86 12.99 -1.47 4.20
CA VAL A 86 13.89 -2.59 4.53
C VAL A 86 14.30 -2.56 6.00
N LEU A 87 14.67 -1.38 6.52
CA LEU A 87 15.06 -1.23 7.92
C LEU A 87 13.91 -1.57 8.88
N LEU A 88 12.70 -1.09 8.59
CA LEU A 88 11.50 -1.44 9.34
C LEU A 88 11.23 -2.95 9.27
N GLY A 89 11.23 -3.53 8.07
CA GLY A 89 11.01 -4.96 7.88
C GLY A 89 12.02 -5.85 8.59
N VAL A 90 13.28 -5.42 8.74
CA VAL A 90 14.30 -6.18 9.50
C VAL A 90 14.11 -6.03 11.03
N ARG A 91 13.59 -4.90 11.49
CA ARG A 91 13.42 -4.59 12.92
C ARG A 91 12.11 -5.09 13.52
N MET A 92 11.09 -5.31 12.70
CA MET A 92 9.76 -5.72 13.15
C MET A 92 9.65 -7.24 13.30
N ALA A 93 8.79 -7.73 14.18
CA ALA A 93 8.42 -9.14 14.29
C ALA A 93 7.67 -9.62 13.02
N ILE A 94 7.59 -10.94 12.82
CA ILE A 94 6.97 -11.50 11.60
C ILE A 94 5.50 -11.08 11.43
N PRO A 95 4.64 -11.12 12.47
CA PRO A 95 3.26 -10.66 12.32
C PRO A 95 3.15 -9.19 11.92
N GLU A 96 3.95 -8.32 12.54
CA GLU A 96 3.96 -6.87 12.27
C GLU A 96 4.42 -6.55 10.84
N ARG A 97 5.29 -7.39 10.25
CA ARG A 97 5.73 -7.24 8.85
C ARG A 97 4.59 -7.44 7.86
N SER A 98 3.65 -8.37 8.13
CA SER A 98 2.50 -8.59 7.24
C SER A 98 1.62 -7.33 7.18
N HIS A 99 1.32 -6.73 8.33
CA HIS A 99 0.54 -5.49 8.40
C HIS A 99 1.21 -4.35 7.62
N LEU A 100 2.54 -4.18 7.78
CA LEU A 100 3.29 -3.16 7.03
C LEU A 100 3.15 -3.35 5.51
N MET A 101 3.20 -4.58 5.02
CA MET A 101 3.12 -4.89 3.59
C MET A 101 1.69 -4.76 3.07
N GLU A 102 0.73 -5.37 3.72
CA GLU A 102 -0.67 -5.41 3.31
C GLU A 102 -1.28 -4.02 3.25
N TYR A 103 -1.15 -3.25 4.34
CA TYR A 103 -1.72 -1.91 4.45
C TYR A 103 -0.88 -0.86 3.73
N GLY A 104 0.42 -1.07 3.59
CA GLY A 104 1.28 -0.24 2.74
C GLY A 104 0.89 -0.35 1.26
N VAL A 105 0.76 -1.57 0.73
CA VAL A 105 0.32 -1.82 -0.65
C VAL A 105 -1.10 -1.30 -0.88
N LEU A 106 -2.02 -1.58 0.05
CA LEU A 106 -3.39 -1.09 -0.02
C LEU A 106 -3.44 0.44 -0.11
N ALA A 107 -2.68 1.13 0.75
CA ALA A 107 -2.60 2.59 0.76
C ALA A 107 -2.05 3.17 -0.54
N VAL A 108 -1.00 2.55 -1.12
CA VAL A 108 -0.45 2.96 -2.43
C VAL A 108 -1.50 2.82 -3.53
N LEU A 109 -2.22 1.70 -3.59
CA LEU A 109 -3.25 1.47 -4.62
C LEU A 109 -4.41 2.46 -4.49
N VAL A 110 -4.89 2.71 -3.27
CA VAL A 110 -5.96 3.69 -3.02
C VAL A 110 -5.48 5.10 -3.38
N TYR A 111 -4.25 5.47 -3.00
CA TYR A 111 -3.65 6.74 -3.34
C TYR A 111 -3.59 6.95 -4.86
N GLU A 112 -3.07 5.97 -5.60
CA GLU A 112 -2.99 6.04 -7.06
C GLU A 112 -4.38 6.08 -7.71
N ALA A 113 -5.36 5.34 -7.21
CA ALA A 113 -6.73 5.35 -7.74
C ALA A 113 -7.39 6.74 -7.57
N ILE A 114 -7.26 7.35 -6.39
CA ILE A 114 -7.78 8.68 -6.11
C ILE A 114 -7.09 9.73 -6.98
N HIS A 115 -5.76 9.65 -7.13
CA HIS A 115 -5.02 10.62 -7.92
C HIS A 115 -5.21 10.44 -9.43
N GLU A 116 -5.49 9.23 -9.89
CA GLU A 116 -5.92 8.98 -11.28
C GLU A 116 -7.26 9.66 -11.55
N ARG A 117 -8.20 9.58 -10.61
CA ARG A 117 -9.49 10.25 -10.69
C ARG A 117 -9.34 11.76 -10.80
N LEU A 118 -8.44 12.36 -9.98
CA LEU A 118 -8.12 13.78 -10.05
C LEU A 118 -7.47 14.18 -11.38
N ALA A 119 -6.57 13.33 -11.90
CA ALA A 119 -5.91 13.58 -13.19
C ALA A 119 -6.89 13.58 -14.37
N ASN A 120 -8.06 12.95 -14.21
CA ASN A 120 -9.15 12.96 -15.18
C ASN A 120 -10.24 13.99 -14.83
N GLU A 121 -9.86 15.08 -14.17
CA GLU A 121 -10.71 16.24 -13.84
C GLU A 121 -11.95 15.92 -12.99
N ARG A 122 -11.96 14.77 -12.29
CA ARG A 122 -13.00 14.43 -11.33
C ARG A 122 -12.64 14.96 -9.95
N HIS A 123 -13.50 15.79 -9.38
CA HIS A 123 -13.26 16.37 -8.07
C HIS A 123 -13.31 15.32 -6.96
N VAL A 124 -12.28 15.32 -6.11
CA VAL A 124 -12.22 14.55 -4.86
C VAL A 124 -11.78 15.51 -3.75
N PRO A 125 -12.65 15.79 -2.76
CA PRO A 125 -12.24 16.63 -1.64
C PRO A 125 -11.18 15.90 -0.81
N PHE A 126 -10.19 16.63 -0.30
CA PHE A 126 -9.14 16.10 0.57
C PHE A 126 -8.53 14.75 0.13
N PRO A 127 -7.98 14.64 -1.10
CA PRO A 127 -7.61 13.35 -1.70
C PRO A 127 -6.62 12.54 -0.86
N ASN A 128 -5.62 13.19 -0.28
CA ASN A 128 -4.62 12.51 0.57
C ASN A 128 -5.23 11.99 1.88
N LEU A 129 -6.22 12.71 2.43
CA LEU A 129 -6.93 12.27 3.62
C LEU A 129 -7.77 11.02 3.34
N PHE A 130 -8.52 11.00 2.22
CA PHE A 130 -9.26 9.79 1.84
C PHE A 130 -8.34 8.63 1.51
N ALA A 131 -7.19 8.89 0.85
CA ALA A 131 -6.19 7.86 0.59
C ALA A 131 -5.63 7.24 1.88
N PHE A 132 -5.56 7.99 2.97
CA PHE A 132 -5.15 7.52 4.29
C PHE A 132 -6.31 6.85 5.06
N LEU A 133 -7.49 7.45 5.08
CA LEU A 133 -8.60 6.96 5.89
C LEU A 133 -9.16 5.62 5.40
N ILE A 134 -9.20 5.37 4.08
CA ILE A 134 -9.74 4.12 3.52
C ILE A 134 -8.94 2.91 4.00
N PRO A 135 -7.62 2.80 3.79
CA PRO A 135 -6.84 1.66 4.28
C PRO A 135 -6.81 1.58 5.82
N SER A 136 -6.79 2.72 6.53
CA SER A 136 -6.86 2.73 7.98
C SER A 136 -8.18 2.16 8.52
N ALA A 137 -9.31 2.52 7.90
CA ALA A 137 -10.62 1.97 8.26
C ALA A 137 -10.71 0.46 7.97
N ILE A 138 -10.12 0.00 6.87
CA ILE A 138 -10.02 -1.44 6.56
C ILE A 138 -9.18 -2.15 7.62
N GLY A 139 -8.09 -1.55 8.12
CA GLY A 139 -7.28 -2.10 9.20
C GLY A 139 -8.03 -2.21 10.52
N VAL A 140 -8.87 -1.23 10.85
CA VAL A 140 -9.76 -1.31 12.04
C VAL A 140 -10.80 -2.42 11.87
N LEU A 141 -11.38 -2.58 10.67
CA LEU A 141 -12.32 -3.66 10.37
C LEU A 141 -11.66 -5.04 10.47
N ASP A 142 -10.44 -5.18 10.00
CA ASP A 142 -9.64 -6.39 10.09
C ASP A 142 -9.52 -6.86 11.54
N GLU A 143 -9.03 -6.03 12.43
CA GLU A 143 -8.90 -6.32 13.85
C GLU A 143 -10.27 -6.56 14.53
N SER A 144 -11.32 -5.84 14.09
CA SER A 144 -12.67 -6.05 14.59
C SER A 144 -13.22 -7.43 14.22
N ILE A 145 -12.88 -7.95 13.05
CA ILE A 145 -13.23 -9.30 12.61
C ILE A 145 -12.41 -10.33 13.39
N GLN A 146 -11.12 -10.09 13.59
CA GLN A 146 -10.24 -10.96 14.38
C GLN A 146 -10.77 -11.13 15.83
N ALA A 147 -11.36 -10.09 16.42
CA ALA A 147 -11.98 -10.16 17.73
C ALA A 147 -13.15 -11.18 17.86
N ILE A 148 -13.76 -11.55 16.72
CA ILE A 148 -14.91 -12.46 16.67
C ILE A 148 -14.48 -13.89 16.29
N LEU A 149 -13.30 -14.04 15.68
CA LEU A 149 -12.80 -15.34 15.22
C LEU A 149 -12.26 -16.18 16.40
N PRO A 150 -12.58 -17.50 16.48
CA PRO A 150 -12.26 -18.32 17.65
C PRO A 150 -10.76 -18.56 17.88
N ASN A 151 -9.93 -18.41 16.85
CA ASN A 151 -8.50 -18.68 16.90
C ASN A 151 -7.63 -17.40 16.79
N ARG A 152 -8.23 -16.24 16.99
CA ARG A 152 -7.59 -14.94 16.93
C ARG A 152 -7.85 -14.12 18.17
N THR A 153 -6.93 -13.27 18.50
CA THR A 153 -7.06 -12.28 19.59
C THR A 153 -7.00 -10.89 18.99
N PHE A 154 -7.92 -10.04 19.43
CA PHE A 154 -7.87 -8.62 19.11
C PHE A 154 -6.59 -8.00 19.70
N ASP A 155 -5.82 -7.32 18.88
CA ASP A 155 -4.68 -6.54 19.33
C ASP A 155 -4.79 -5.08 18.83
N TRP A 156 -4.90 -4.14 19.75
CA TRP A 156 -4.93 -2.71 19.45
C TRP A 156 -3.62 -2.22 18.85
N GLN A 157 -2.51 -2.91 19.09
CA GLN A 157 -1.20 -2.58 18.50
C GLN A 157 -1.22 -2.81 17.00
N ASP A 158 -1.91 -3.85 16.52
CA ASP A 158 -2.04 -4.15 15.11
C ASP A 158 -2.85 -3.05 14.38
N ILE A 159 -3.85 -2.46 15.04
CA ILE A 159 -4.54 -1.27 14.50
C ILE A 159 -3.55 -0.12 14.31
N ILE A 160 -2.66 0.12 15.29
CA ILE A 160 -1.65 1.17 15.17
C ILE A 160 -0.68 0.86 14.04
N PHE A 161 -0.21 -0.38 13.91
CA PHE A 161 0.67 -0.78 12.81
C PHE A 161 0.00 -0.60 11.45
N ASN A 162 -1.26 -0.96 11.29
CA ASN A 162 -2.04 -0.76 10.06
C ASN A 162 -2.12 0.72 9.68
N VAL A 163 -2.44 1.58 10.66
CA VAL A 163 -2.53 3.03 10.48
C VAL A 163 -1.16 3.64 10.14
N LEU A 164 -0.10 3.23 10.84
CA LEU A 164 1.26 3.72 10.58
C LEU A 164 1.79 3.24 9.22
N ALA A 165 1.48 2.01 8.81
CA ALA A 165 1.81 1.48 7.49
C ALA A 165 1.15 2.31 6.38
N ALA A 166 -0.15 2.59 6.51
CA ALA A 166 -0.88 3.44 5.58
C ALA A 166 -0.30 4.87 5.54
N LEU A 167 -0.01 5.47 6.71
CA LEU A 167 0.58 6.80 6.80
C LEU A 167 1.95 6.86 6.12
N ALA A 168 2.84 5.90 6.42
CA ALA A 168 4.18 5.82 5.82
C ALA A 168 4.11 5.70 4.30
N ALA A 169 3.21 4.87 3.78
CA ALA A 169 2.99 4.70 2.35
C ALA A 169 2.51 6.01 1.68
N ILE A 170 1.53 6.69 2.26
CA ILE A 170 1.00 7.97 1.73
C ILE A 170 2.08 9.06 1.76
N LEU A 171 2.83 9.19 2.85
CA LEU A 171 3.93 10.15 2.94
C LEU A 171 5.00 9.84 1.89
N GLY A 172 5.35 8.56 1.70
CA GLY A 172 6.27 8.11 0.65
C GLY A 172 5.80 8.52 -0.75
N MET A 173 4.51 8.30 -1.06
CA MET A 173 3.92 8.70 -2.34
C MET A 173 3.92 10.22 -2.55
N MET A 174 3.62 10.99 -1.49
CA MET A 174 3.67 12.45 -1.55
C MET A 174 5.10 12.96 -1.80
N VAL A 175 6.09 12.41 -1.11
CA VAL A 175 7.51 12.77 -1.28
C VAL A 175 8.00 12.40 -2.68
N MET A 176 7.62 11.23 -3.20
CA MET A 176 7.93 10.84 -4.59
C MET A 176 7.32 11.80 -5.61
N ARG A 177 6.05 12.18 -5.44
CA ARG A 177 5.41 13.17 -6.33
C ARG A 177 6.12 14.52 -6.26
N TRP A 178 6.47 14.98 -5.08
CA TRP A 178 7.25 16.20 -4.91
C TRP A 178 8.61 16.11 -5.60
N ALA A 179 9.34 15.00 -5.45
CA ALA A 179 10.63 14.79 -6.11
C ALA A 179 10.51 14.84 -7.64
N ARG A 180 9.45 14.23 -8.21
CA ARG A 180 9.18 14.27 -9.67
C ARG A 180 8.90 15.69 -10.17
N THR A 181 8.19 16.51 -9.42
CA THR A 181 7.93 17.91 -9.81
C THR A 181 9.20 18.75 -9.81
N ARG A 182 10.15 18.45 -8.92
CA ARG A 182 11.45 19.12 -8.84
C ARG A 182 12.44 18.67 -9.91
N ALA A 183 12.31 17.42 -10.38
CA ALA A 183 13.17 16.83 -11.40
C ALA A 183 12.81 17.26 -12.84
N LYS A 184 11.61 17.80 -13.08
CA LYS A 184 11.26 18.36 -14.39
C LYS A 184 12.00 19.69 -14.56
N PRO A 185 12.89 19.82 -15.58
CA PRO A 185 13.46 21.12 -15.90
C PRO A 185 12.32 22.09 -16.22
N ALA A 186 12.44 23.33 -15.74
CA ALA A 186 11.56 24.40 -16.19
C ALA A 186 11.69 24.45 -17.73
N THR A 187 10.64 24.09 -18.44
CA THR A 187 10.58 24.33 -19.89
C THR A 187 10.67 25.83 -20.10
N PRO A 188 11.59 26.32 -20.96
CA PRO A 188 11.71 27.72 -21.27
C PRO A 188 10.43 28.28 -21.91
#